data_a343c0c4c6eee4078c05c0fdd842568f
#
_entry.id   a343c0c4c6eee4078c05c0fdd842568f
#
_cell.length_a   1.000
_cell.length_b   1.000
_cell.length_c   1.000
_cell.angle_alpha   90.00
_cell.angle_beta   90.00
_cell.angle_gamma   90.00
#
_symmetry.space_group_name_H-M   'P 1'
#
loop_
_entity.id
_entity.type
_entity.pdbx_description
1 polymer ?
#
loop_
_entity_poly.entity_id
_entity_poly.type
_entity_poly.pdbx_seq_one_letter_code
_entity_poly.pdbx_strand_id
1 'polypeptide(L)'
;LSELLPSGGGSDVADFVASGTLPNGQAVVLKSDGTVTSAGLVPTAITEAIPDGSESTFNTTGRSLDATVAFDPINADKFIITYGDSSNSYYGTAVVGTISGTTLTFGTKTVYSSAMARDNRLDFDLNNSGKVLLSYLGVSGYGKVQIGTISGTSISFGTAVSINATAATVSAISLNTNVANQFVVAYKDSSYTGVRVGTISGTSITLGTVESLWTGGSANVDVDFDPYDATRFIVGGKDPTSPYYGKMRIGTISGTTISLGTASTFYSAGTNLVQIKFITGVQHKFVVTWSLIGSPYNGVSAVGTISGSSVSYGSSVSFDSASVPKHTMQFCPSYTGKFLIFYIDAGNAEYGKLIVGTVSGTSISYGSEAVVNASNAIDSVGMGFDPLTNGRFMAVYGMAAVGNVRVGIMGGTADVTNLTATNFVGLTTEAITSG
;
A
#
# COMPACT_ATOMS: atom_id res chain seq x y z
N LEU A 1 -25.16 35.79 1.64
CA LEU A 1 -24.58 35.68 0.29
C LEU A 1 -25.24 36.66 -0.70
N SER A 2 -26.55 36.87 -0.62
CA SER A 2 -27.26 37.83 -1.48
C SER A 2 -26.87 39.30 -1.23
N GLU A 3 -26.25 39.60 -0.09
CA GLU A 3 -25.74 40.92 0.27
C GLU A 3 -24.28 41.16 -0.12
N LEU A 4 -23.55 40.09 -0.48
CA LEU A 4 -22.15 40.16 -0.87
C LEU A 4 -21.91 40.11 -2.38
N LEU A 5 -22.95 39.77 -3.16
CA LEU A 5 -22.89 39.84 -4.61
C LEU A 5 -23.46 41.22 -5.05
N PRO A 6 -22.77 41.94 -5.94
CA PRO A 6 -23.29 43.20 -6.46
C PRO A 6 -24.65 42.96 -7.13
N SER A 7 -25.67 43.63 -6.66
CA SER A 7 -26.97 43.67 -7.31
C SER A 7 -26.89 44.58 -8.54
N GLY A 8 -26.50 44.06 -9.69
CA GLY A 8 -26.50 44.83 -10.91
C GLY A 8 -25.48 44.38 -11.93
N GLY A 9 -25.99 43.90 -13.03
CA GLY A 9 -25.28 43.26 -14.14
C GLY A 9 -23.99 43.92 -14.55
N GLY A 10 -22.96 43.08 -14.68
CA GLY A 10 -21.82 43.49 -15.45
C GLY A 10 -20.50 42.76 -15.16
N SER A 11 -20.22 42.23 -14.01
CA SER A 11 -19.13 41.30 -13.85
C SER A 11 -19.48 40.32 -12.73
N ASP A 12 -19.42 39.05 -13.05
CA ASP A 12 -19.59 37.93 -12.10
C ASP A 12 -18.34 37.74 -11.19
N VAL A 13 -17.60 38.83 -10.95
CA VAL A 13 -16.34 38.82 -10.20
C VAL A 13 -16.50 39.62 -8.92
N ALA A 14 -16.24 39.00 -7.80
CA ALA A 14 -16.13 39.63 -6.49
C ALA A 14 -14.72 39.47 -5.95
N ASP A 15 -14.11 40.57 -5.48
CA ASP A 15 -12.78 40.55 -4.89
C ASP A 15 -12.88 40.22 -3.40
N PHE A 16 -12.06 39.26 -2.98
CA PHE A 16 -11.91 38.85 -1.58
C PHE A 16 -10.44 38.82 -1.15
N VAL A 17 -10.20 39.09 0.11
CA VAL A 17 -8.86 38.96 0.68
C VAL A 17 -8.54 37.50 0.93
N ALA A 18 -7.39 37.03 0.42
CA ALA A 18 -6.95 35.69 0.65
C ALA A 18 -6.46 35.47 2.10
N SER A 19 -6.92 34.39 2.73
CA SER A 19 -6.41 33.95 4.01
C SER A 19 -5.34 32.88 3.80
N GLY A 20 -4.19 33.27 3.27
CA GLY A 20 -3.09 32.39 2.86
C GLY A 20 -2.91 32.32 1.36
N THR A 21 -1.96 31.50 0.89
CA THR A 21 -1.68 31.29 -0.53
C THR A 21 -2.80 30.46 -1.18
N LEU A 22 -3.37 30.97 -2.27
CA LEU A 22 -4.38 30.28 -3.07
C LEU A 22 -3.80 29.86 -4.41
N PRO A 23 -3.65 28.53 -4.68
CA PRO A 23 -3.22 28.05 -5.99
C PRO A 23 -4.26 28.37 -7.08
N ASN A 24 -3.82 28.56 -8.32
CA ASN A 24 -4.71 28.77 -9.45
C ASN A 24 -5.62 27.56 -9.69
N GLY A 25 -6.88 27.81 -10.02
CA GLY A 25 -7.87 26.79 -10.32
C GLY A 25 -8.47 26.08 -9.09
N GLN A 26 -8.17 26.54 -7.89
CA GLN A 26 -8.75 25.99 -6.67
C GLN A 26 -10.13 26.58 -6.39
N ALA A 27 -11.05 25.72 -5.99
CA ALA A 27 -12.31 26.16 -5.38
C ALA A 27 -12.01 26.90 -4.06
N VAL A 28 -12.75 27.97 -3.76
CA VAL A 28 -12.56 28.75 -2.54
C VAL A 28 -13.87 28.89 -1.77
N VAL A 29 -13.74 29.02 -0.46
CA VAL A 29 -14.85 29.24 0.46
C VAL A 29 -14.66 30.53 1.26
N LEU A 30 -15.76 31.20 1.53
CA LEU A 30 -15.78 32.41 2.36
C LEU A 30 -15.72 31.98 3.84
N LYS A 31 -14.84 32.61 4.59
CA LYS A 31 -14.75 32.49 6.04
C LYS A 31 -15.66 33.49 6.74
N SER A 32 -15.93 33.26 8.01
CA SER A 32 -16.71 34.17 8.86
C SER A 32 -16.05 35.54 9.10
N ASP A 33 -14.73 35.64 8.89
CA ASP A 33 -13.96 36.89 8.97
C ASP A 33 -13.98 37.70 7.65
N GLY A 34 -14.71 37.25 6.64
CA GLY A 34 -14.80 37.88 5.32
C GLY A 34 -13.65 37.57 4.37
N THR A 35 -12.66 36.78 4.77
CA THR A 35 -11.58 36.32 3.89
C THR A 35 -11.98 35.03 3.15
N VAL A 36 -11.23 34.67 2.10
CA VAL A 36 -11.40 33.40 1.40
C VAL A 36 -10.19 32.47 1.62
N THR A 37 -10.46 31.18 1.64
CA THR A 37 -9.44 30.14 1.68
C THR A 37 -9.76 29.08 0.63
N SER A 38 -8.77 28.28 0.21
CA SER A 38 -9.04 27.16 -0.68
C SER A 38 -10.10 26.23 -0.08
N ALA A 39 -11.07 25.85 -0.90
CA ALA A 39 -11.94 24.72 -0.60
C ALA A 39 -11.11 23.47 -0.85
N GLY A 40 -10.87 22.74 0.16
CA GLY A 40 -10.11 21.50 0.11
C GLY A 40 -9.81 21.09 1.53
N LEU A 41 -9.35 19.88 1.67
CA LEU A 41 -8.91 19.34 2.93
C LEU A 41 -7.94 20.34 3.57
N VAL A 42 -8.38 21.08 4.57
CA VAL A 42 -7.42 21.71 5.50
C VAL A 42 -6.71 20.52 6.14
N PRO A 43 -5.40 20.31 5.92
CA PRO A 43 -4.71 19.27 6.63
C PRO A 43 -4.68 19.67 8.10
N THR A 44 -5.70 19.35 8.84
CA THR A 44 -5.53 19.11 10.27
C THR A 44 -4.45 18.04 10.33
N ALA A 45 -3.47 18.18 11.19
CA ALA A 45 -2.34 17.27 11.25
C ALA A 45 -2.87 15.83 11.31
N ILE A 46 -2.80 15.12 10.16
CA ILE A 46 -3.28 13.74 10.07
C ILE A 46 -2.23 12.89 10.78
N THR A 47 -2.50 12.58 12.03
CA THR A 47 -1.59 11.85 12.91
C THR A 47 -2.21 10.54 13.39
N GLU A 48 -3.48 10.30 13.05
CA GLU A 48 -4.24 9.16 13.56
C GLU A 48 -4.90 8.38 12.43
N ALA A 49 -4.97 7.06 12.60
CA ALA A 49 -5.79 6.17 11.81
C ALA A 49 -6.81 5.54 12.76
N ILE A 50 -8.06 5.84 12.55
CA ILE A 50 -9.14 5.38 13.43
C ILE A 50 -9.85 4.23 12.72
N PRO A 51 -9.88 3.01 13.29
CA PRO A 51 -10.80 1.98 12.82
C PRO A 51 -12.22 2.52 12.95
N ASP A 52 -12.90 2.71 11.82
CA ASP A 52 -14.29 3.15 11.76
C ASP A 52 -15.16 1.94 11.46
N GLY A 53 -16.23 1.79 12.21
CA GLY A 53 -17.13 0.66 12.07
C GLY A 53 -16.75 -0.59 12.87
N SER A 54 -17.67 -1.54 12.86
CA SER A 54 -17.54 -2.84 13.52
C SER A 54 -16.63 -3.77 12.73
N GLU A 55 -16.03 -4.73 13.44
CA GLU A 55 -15.34 -5.85 12.83
C GLU A 55 -16.31 -6.68 11.96
N SER A 56 -15.91 -7.00 10.76
CA SER A 56 -16.63 -7.90 9.85
C SER A 56 -15.80 -9.15 9.60
N THR A 57 -16.45 -10.30 9.51
CA THR A 57 -15.79 -11.58 9.26
C THR A 57 -15.99 -12.02 7.82
N PHE A 58 -14.91 -12.11 7.05
CA PHE A 58 -14.94 -12.61 5.66
C PHE A 58 -14.75 -14.14 5.59
N ASN A 59 -14.16 -14.74 6.61
CA ASN A 59 -14.04 -16.19 6.75
C ASN A 59 -14.51 -16.62 8.14
N THR A 60 -15.68 -17.26 8.20
CA THR A 60 -16.36 -17.66 9.44
C THR A 60 -16.04 -19.08 9.88
N THR A 61 -15.33 -19.85 9.06
CA THR A 61 -15.19 -21.31 9.24
C THR A 61 -13.78 -21.79 9.48
N GLY A 62 -12.80 -20.88 9.48
CA GLY A 62 -11.42 -21.29 9.66
C GLY A 62 -10.43 -20.10 9.65
N ARG A 63 -9.23 -20.41 10.07
CA ARG A 63 -8.09 -19.46 10.01
C ARG A 63 -7.84 -19.00 8.58
N SER A 64 -7.57 -17.72 8.41
CA SER A 64 -7.21 -17.12 7.13
C SER A 64 -5.71 -16.82 7.12
N LEU A 65 -4.96 -17.69 6.45
CA LEU A 65 -3.50 -17.61 6.40
C LEU A 65 -3.06 -16.55 5.38
N ASP A 66 -2.16 -15.66 5.81
CA ASP A 66 -1.56 -14.59 5.00
C ASP A 66 -2.61 -13.83 4.17
N ALA A 67 -3.67 -13.38 4.86
CA ALA A 67 -4.73 -12.59 4.25
C ALA A 67 -4.19 -11.23 3.77
N THR A 68 -4.59 -10.84 2.57
CA THR A 68 -4.29 -9.52 2.00
C THR A 68 -5.51 -8.94 1.30
N VAL A 69 -5.58 -7.62 1.22
CA VAL A 69 -6.68 -6.86 0.62
C VAL A 69 -6.15 -5.82 -0.35
N ALA A 70 -6.90 -5.62 -1.44
CA ALA A 70 -6.68 -4.50 -2.35
C ALA A 70 -8.04 -3.93 -2.79
N PHE A 71 -8.09 -2.61 -2.99
CA PHE A 71 -9.25 -1.92 -3.53
C PHE A 71 -9.14 -1.80 -5.05
N ASP A 72 -10.28 -1.87 -5.73
CA ASP A 72 -10.37 -1.61 -7.16
C ASP A 72 -10.14 -0.10 -7.41
N PRO A 73 -9.12 0.29 -8.16
CA PRO A 73 -8.81 1.70 -8.38
C PRO A 73 -9.72 2.40 -9.39
N ILE A 74 -10.59 1.65 -10.05
CA ILE A 74 -11.47 2.15 -11.12
C ILE A 74 -12.95 2.07 -10.71
N ASN A 75 -13.33 0.98 -10.03
CA ASN A 75 -14.70 0.78 -9.57
C ASN A 75 -14.79 1.09 -8.07
N ALA A 76 -15.42 2.23 -7.76
CA ALA A 76 -15.59 2.68 -6.38
C ALA A 76 -16.24 1.62 -5.49
N ASP A 77 -15.86 1.65 -4.22
CA ASP A 77 -16.43 0.80 -3.18
C ASP A 77 -16.25 -0.71 -3.38
N LYS A 78 -15.36 -1.13 -4.27
CA LYS A 78 -15.07 -2.54 -4.54
C LYS A 78 -13.69 -2.93 -4.04
N PHE A 79 -13.58 -4.12 -3.47
CA PHE A 79 -12.33 -4.67 -2.97
C PHE A 79 -12.27 -6.19 -3.16
N ILE A 80 -11.07 -6.74 -3.03
CA ILE A 80 -10.82 -8.17 -3.00
C ILE A 80 -9.96 -8.53 -1.79
N ILE A 81 -10.28 -9.65 -1.14
CA ILE A 81 -9.45 -10.28 -0.11
C ILE A 81 -9.03 -11.65 -0.62
N THR A 82 -7.74 -12.00 -0.46
CA THR A 82 -7.23 -13.35 -0.73
C THR A 82 -6.53 -13.91 0.51
N TYR A 83 -6.63 -15.22 0.70
CA TYR A 83 -6.11 -15.91 1.86
C TYR A 83 -6.01 -17.42 1.63
N GLY A 84 -5.23 -18.12 2.46
CA GLY A 84 -5.28 -19.58 2.57
C GLY A 84 -6.36 -19.98 3.55
N ASP A 85 -7.39 -20.72 3.11
CA ASP A 85 -8.53 -21.09 3.94
C ASP A 85 -8.30 -22.43 4.67
N SER A 86 -8.09 -22.38 5.99
CA SER A 86 -7.84 -23.60 6.77
C SER A 86 -9.02 -24.56 6.81
N SER A 87 -10.23 -24.08 6.65
CA SER A 87 -11.43 -24.94 6.55
C SER A 87 -11.48 -25.74 5.26
N ASN A 88 -10.69 -25.35 4.26
CA ASN A 88 -10.53 -26.03 2.98
C ASN A 88 -9.06 -26.38 2.71
N SER A 89 -8.41 -27.07 3.63
CA SER A 89 -7.01 -27.54 3.49
C SER A 89 -6.02 -26.45 3.15
N TYR A 90 -6.26 -25.20 3.59
CA TYR A 90 -5.49 -24.00 3.25
C TYR A 90 -5.47 -23.67 1.75
N TYR A 91 -6.48 -24.12 1.00
CA TYR A 91 -6.59 -23.74 -0.41
C TYR A 91 -6.65 -22.23 -0.57
N GLY A 92 -6.00 -21.75 -1.63
CA GLY A 92 -6.01 -20.34 -1.96
C GLY A 92 -7.42 -19.88 -2.34
N THR A 93 -7.99 -19.01 -1.54
CA THR A 93 -9.36 -18.53 -1.65
C THR A 93 -9.40 -17.02 -1.81
N ALA A 94 -10.26 -16.54 -2.69
CA ALA A 94 -10.53 -15.13 -2.91
C ALA A 94 -12.00 -14.81 -2.65
N VAL A 95 -12.28 -13.63 -2.13
CA VAL A 95 -13.63 -13.07 -2.03
C VAL A 95 -13.62 -11.62 -2.47
N VAL A 96 -14.53 -11.27 -3.38
CA VAL A 96 -14.78 -9.88 -3.79
C VAL A 96 -15.87 -9.32 -2.93
N GLY A 97 -15.72 -8.09 -2.48
CA GLY A 97 -16.74 -7.43 -1.68
C GLY A 97 -17.00 -6.00 -2.14
N THR A 98 -18.05 -5.44 -1.58
CA THR A 98 -18.41 -4.02 -1.72
C THR A 98 -18.57 -3.38 -0.36
N ILE A 99 -18.33 -2.06 -0.30
CA ILE A 99 -18.47 -1.26 0.91
C ILE A 99 -19.52 -0.17 0.69
N SER A 100 -20.37 0.05 1.68
CA SER A 100 -21.31 1.17 1.73
C SER A 100 -21.23 1.83 3.11
N GLY A 101 -20.62 3.02 3.16
CA GLY A 101 -20.20 3.60 4.43
C GLY A 101 -19.17 2.70 5.11
N THR A 102 -19.53 2.12 6.26
CA THR A 102 -18.71 1.12 6.99
C THR A 102 -19.23 -0.31 6.86
N THR A 103 -20.32 -0.52 6.13
CA THR A 103 -20.94 -1.84 5.95
C THR A 103 -20.30 -2.59 4.80
N LEU A 104 -19.83 -3.80 5.05
CA LEU A 104 -19.21 -4.68 4.07
C LEU A 104 -20.18 -5.77 3.62
N THR A 105 -20.22 -6.01 2.31
CA THR A 105 -20.94 -7.13 1.70
C THR A 105 -19.97 -7.98 0.91
N PHE A 106 -19.96 -9.27 1.14
CA PHE A 106 -19.07 -10.23 0.49
C PHE A 106 -19.82 -11.04 -0.56
N GLY A 107 -19.17 -11.21 -1.72
CA GLY A 107 -19.64 -12.09 -2.78
C GLY A 107 -19.31 -13.56 -2.51
N THR A 108 -19.42 -14.39 -3.53
CA THR A 108 -19.10 -15.82 -3.45
C THR A 108 -17.59 -16.02 -3.38
N LYS A 109 -17.15 -16.87 -2.44
CA LYS A 109 -15.76 -17.30 -2.35
C LYS A 109 -15.36 -18.11 -3.58
N THR A 110 -14.20 -17.85 -4.15
CA THR A 110 -13.62 -18.52 -5.30
C THR A 110 -12.27 -19.10 -4.96
N VAL A 111 -12.08 -20.39 -5.20
CA VAL A 111 -10.78 -21.06 -5.03
C VAL A 111 -9.90 -20.76 -6.24
N TYR A 112 -8.74 -20.10 -6.03
CA TYR A 112 -7.74 -19.85 -7.08
C TYR A 112 -6.63 -20.91 -7.09
N SER A 113 -6.43 -21.62 -5.99
CA SER A 113 -5.46 -22.71 -5.88
C SER A 113 -6.07 -23.86 -5.09
N SER A 114 -6.17 -25.04 -5.70
CA SER A 114 -6.59 -26.29 -5.04
C SER A 114 -5.45 -26.93 -4.23
N ALA A 115 -4.61 -26.07 -3.66
CA ALA A 115 -3.49 -26.43 -2.82
C ALA A 115 -3.26 -25.32 -1.80
N MET A 116 -2.47 -25.62 -0.75
CA MET A 116 -2.11 -24.62 0.25
C MET A 116 -1.51 -23.38 -0.44
N ALA A 117 -2.06 -22.20 -0.13
CA ALA A 117 -1.55 -20.92 -0.58
C ALA A 117 -1.10 -20.08 0.62
N ARG A 118 0.13 -19.57 0.53
CA ARG A 118 0.79 -18.72 1.53
C ARG A 118 1.42 -17.52 0.84
N ASP A 119 1.89 -16.57 1.65
CA ASP A 119 2.60 -15.37 1.17
C ASP A 119 1.82 -14.65 0.05
N ASN A 120 0.49 -14.56 0.22
CA ASN A 120 -0.38 -13.94 -0.77
C ASN A 120 -0.05 -12.46 -0.94
N ARG A 121 0.06 -12.01 -2.19
CA ARG A 121 0.19 -10.60 -2.56
C ARG A 121 -0.81 -10.27 -3.65
N LEU A 122 -1.37 -9.09 -3.57
CA LEU A 122 -2.33 -8.54 -4.54
C LEU A 122 -1.85 -7.19 -5.04
N ASP A 123 -2.03 -6.96 -6.32
CA ASP A 123 -1.88 -5.64 -6.92
C ASP A 123 -2.93 -5.45 -8.02
N PHE A 124 -3.64 -4.32 -8.02
CA PHE A 124 -4.63 -4.01 -9.05
C PHE A 124 -4.00 -3.34 -10.26
N ASP A 125 -4.41 -3.75 -11.43
CA ASP A 125 -4.04 -3.08 -12.67
C ASP A 125 -4.80 -1.74 -12.79
N LEU A 126 -4.07 -0.64 -12.68
CA LEU A 126 -4.62 0.72 -12.78
C LEU A 126 -5.16 1.05 -14.18
N ASN A 127 -4.75 0.30 -15.19
CA ASN A 127 -5.07 0.54 -16.58
C ASN A 127 -6.22 -0.35 -17.10
N ASN A 128 -6.54 -1.43 -16.40
CA ASN A 128 -7.53 -2.41 -16.82
C ASN A 128 -8.53 -2.71 -15.70
N SER A 129 -9.75 -2.20 -15.84
CA SER A 129 -10.83 -2.37 -14.86
C SER A 129 -11.05 -3.83 -14.47
N GLY A 130 -11.10 -4.07 -13.16
CA GLY A 130 -11.35 -5.39 -12.58
C GLY A 130 -10.25 -6.42 -12.79
N LYS A 131 -9.05 -6.01 -13.25
CA LYS A 131 -7.89 -6.90 -13.35
C LYS A 131 -7.03 -6.80 -12.10
N VAL A 132 -6.65 -7.95 -11.57
CA VAL A 132 -5.79 -8.06 -10.39
C VAL A 132 -4.71 -9.10 -10.61
N LEU A 133 -3.47 -8.71 -10.30
CA LEU A 133 -2.33 -9.61 -10.24
C LEU A 133 -2.28 -10.23 -8.84
N LEU A 134 -2.25 -11.55 -8.78
CA LEU A 134 -2.10 -12.33 -7.56
C LEU A 134 -0.80 -13.10 -7.61
N SER A 135 -0.05 -13.08 -6.52
CA SER A 135 1.04 -14.04 -6.30
C SER A 135 0.87 -14.79 -4.99
N TYR A 136 1.37 -16.03 -4.96
CA TYR A 136 1.29 -16.89 -3.80
C TYR A 136 2.33 -18.02 -3.85
N LEU A 137 2.64 -18.58 -2.70
CA LEU A 137 3.41 -19.83 -2.59
C LEU A 137 2.42 -20.99 -2.68
N GLY A 138 2.52 -21.78 -3.73
CA GLY A 138 1.69 -22.95 -3.98
C GLY A 138 2.32 -24.26 -3.48
N VAL A 139 1.75 -25.39 -3.97
CA VAL A 139 2.22 -26.76 -3.67
C VAL A 139 3.70 -26.91 -3.92
N SER A 140 4.35 -27.69 -3.06
CA SER A 140 5.75 -28.07 -3.17
C SER A 140 6.74 -26.89 -3.17
N GLY A 141 6.31 -25.73 -2.65
CA GLY A 141 7.16 -24.56 -2.56
C GLY A 141 7.34 -23.80 -3.87
N TYR A 142 6.48 -24.01 -4.87
CA TYR A 142 6.53 -23.26 -6.13
C TYR A 142 5.74 -21.95 -6.01
N GLY A 143 6.43 -20.84 -6.08
CA GLY A 143 5.81 -19.52 -6.22
C GLY A 143 5.05 -19.40 -7.55
N LYS A 144 3.86 -18.84 -7.49
CA LYS A 144 2.95 -18.66 -8.63
C LYS A 144 2.56 -17.20 -8.77
N VAL A 145 2.31 -16.81 -10.01
CA VAL A 145 1.61 -15.56 -10.37
C VAL A 145 0.41 -15.88 -11.25
N GLN A 146 -0.67 -15.12 -11.11
CA GLN A 146 -1.95 -15.39 -11.77
C GLN A 146 -2.74 -14.09 -11.93
N ILE A 147 -3.52 -13.98 -13.01
CA ILE A 147 -4.42 -12.85 -13.21
C ILE A 147 -5.84 -13.24 -12.81
N GLY A 148 -6.45 -12.43 -11.96
CA GLY A 148 -7.87 -12.44 -11.65
C GLY A 148 -8.63 -11.44 -12.51
N THR A 149 -9.87 -11.77 -12.87
CA THR A 149 -10.82 -10.88 -13.53
C THR A 149 -12.10 -10.81 -12.72
N ILE A 150 -12.40 -9.63 -12.21
CA ILE A 150 -13.58 -9.35 -11.39
C ILE A 150 -14.75 -8.95 -12.29
N SER A 151 -15.91 -9.54 -12.03
CA SER A 151 -17.19 -9.18 -12.65
C SER A 151 -18.28 -9.14 -11.57
N GLY A 152 -18.83 -7.97 -11.31
CA GLY A 152 -19.73 -7.78 -10.17
C GLY A 152 -19.01 -8.05 -8.84
N THR A 153 -19.49 -9.03 -8.08
CA THR A 153 -18.88 -9.54 -6.83
C THR A 153 -18.29 -10.95 -6.99
N SER A 154 -18.07 -11.38 -8.23
CA SER A 154 -17.43 -12.66 -8.57
C SER A 154 -16.07 -12.42 -9.17
N ILE A 155 -15.17 -13.40 -9.07
CA ILE A 155 -13.85 -13.37 -9.70
C ILE A 155 -13.58 -14.70 -10.42
N SER A 156 -12.93 -14.62 -11.56
CA SER A 156 -12.38 -15.77 -12.28
C SER A 156 -10.87 -15.61 -12.44
N PHE A 157 -10.14 -16.72 -12.51
CA PHE A 157 -8.68 -16.71 -12.60
C PHE A 157 -8.20 -17.36 -13.89
N GLY A 158 -7.17 -16.76 -14.50
CA GLY A 158 -6.43 -17.35 -15.61
C GLY A 158 -5.52 -18.49 -15.14
N THR A 159 -4.68 -19.01 -16.02
CA THR A 159 -3.72 -20.07 -15.67
C THR A 159 -2.60 -19.52 -14.78
N ALA A 160 -2.33 -20.18 -13.68
CA ALA A 160 -1.22 -19.83 -12.79
C ALA A 160 0.13 -20.20 -13.44
N VAL A 161 1.07 -19.25 -13.44
CA VAL A 161 2.43 -19.42 -13.98
C VAL A 161 3.42 -19.58 -12.85
N SER A 162 4.30 -20.56 -12.94
CA SER A 162 5.42 -20.72 -12.00
C SER A 162 6.45 -19.63 -12.25
N ILE A 163 6.89 -18.96 -11.19
CA ILE A 163 7.91 -17.89 -11.29
C ILE A 163 9.31 -18.42 -11.56
N ASN A 164 9.57 -19.69 -11.22
CA ASN A 164 10.84 -20.39 -11.46
C ASN A 164 10.58 -21.86 -11.78
N ALA A 165 11.54 -22.50 -12.40
CA ALA A 165 11.51 -23.95 -12.72
C ALA A 165 11.78 -24.82 -11.48
N THR A 166 12.40 -24.27 -10.45
CA THR A 166 12.65 -24.90 -9.15
C THR A 166 11.73 -24.32 -8.08
N ALA A 167 11.67 -24.95 -6.91
CA ALA A 167 10.93 -24.42 -5.77
C ALA A 167 11.45 -23.01 -5.43
N ALA A 168 10.54 -22.06 -5.37
CA ALA A 168 10.86 -20.64 -5.13
C ALA A 168 9.71 -19.97 -4.40
N THR A 169 10.02 -19.24 -3.34
CA THR A 169 9.04 -18.45 -2.58
C THR A 169 8.92 -17.07 -3.20
N VAL A 170 7.70 -16.62 -3.55
CA VAL A 170 7.44 -15.23 -3.92
C VAL A 170 7.61 -14.37 -2.68
N SER A 171 8.41 -13.31 -2.81
CA SER A 171 8.55 -12.32 -1.75
C SER A 171 7.66 -11.11 -2.01
N ALA A 172 7.63 -10.60 -3.24
CA ALA A 172 6.85 -9.42 -3.60
C ALA A 172 6.52 -9.36 -5.09
N ILE A 173 5.48 -8.61 -5.40
CA ILE A 173 5.10 -8.18 -6.76
C ILE A 173 4.81 -6.68 -6.75
N SER A 174 5.01 -6.03 -7.89
CA SER A 174 4.56 -4.66 -8.12
C SER A 174 4.19 -4.50 -9.60
N LEU A 175 2.99 -3.96 -9.88
CA LEU A 175 2.57 -3.57 -11.22
C LEU A 175 3.18 -2.22 -11.60
N ASN A 176 3.58 -2.07 -12.85
CA ASN A 176 4.08 -0.80 -13.36
C ASN A 176 2.91 0.17 -13.59
N THR A 177 2.85 1.23 -12.82
CA THR A 177 1.79 2.24 -12.94
C THR A 177 1.89 3.08 -14.21
N ASN A 178 3.07 3.12 -14.84
CA ASN A 178 3.34 3.92 -16.04
C ASN A 178 3.29 3.10 -17.34
N VAL A 179 3.42 1.77 -17.26
CA VAL A 179 3.39 0.86 -18.42
C VAL A 179 2.35 -0.22 -18.19
N ALA A 180 1.26 -0.15 -18.94
CA ALA A 180 0.19 -1.13 -18.83
C ALA A 180 0.70 -2.57 -19.07
N ASN A 181 0.12 -3.52 -18.34
CA ASN A 181 0.39 -4.94 -18.49
C ASN A 181 1.84 -5.36 -18.20
N GLN A 182 2.59 -4.57 -17.44
CA GLN A 182 3.96 -4.89 -17.00
C GLN A 182 4.03 -4.95 -15.48
N PHE A 183 4.78 -5.91 -14.95
CA PHE A 183 5.03 -6.04 -13.52
C PHE A 183 6.43 -6.58 -13.25
N VAL A 184 6.87 -6.47 -11.99
CA VAL A 184 8.08 -7.12 -11.48
C VAL A 184 7.69 -8.08 -10.37
N VAL A 185 8.32 -9.25 -10.36
CA VAL A 185 8.23 -10.22 -9.26
C VAL A 185 9.61 -10.48 -8.68
N ALA A 186 9.73 -10.31 -7.36
CA ALA A 186 10.90 -10.67 -6.58
C ALA A 186 10.66 -11.99 -5.83
N TYR A 187 11.62 -12.89 -5.83
CA TYR A 187 11.47 -14.21 -5.25
C TYR A 187 12.81 -14.77 -4.73
N LYS A 188 12.70 -15.74 -3.87
CA LYS A 188 13.82 -16.53 -3.35
C LYS A 188 13.75 -17.96 -3.90
N ASP A 189 14.87 -18.49 -4.36
CA ASP A 189 15.07 -19.94 -4.45
C ASP A 189 16.16 -20.43 -3.47
N SER A 190 16.62 -21.67 -3.63
CA SER A 190 17.64 -22.23 -2.74
C SER A 190 19.03 -21.61 -2.94
N SER A 191 19.30 -21.03 -4.10
CA SER A 191 20.65 -20.64 -4.56
C SER A 191 20.82 -19.13 -4.66
N TYR A 192 19.75 -18.37 -4.91
CA TYR A 192 19.79 -16.93 -5.11
C TYR A 192 18.46 -16.27 -4.75
N THR A 193 18.49 -14.95 -4.64
CA THR A 193 17.31 -14.08 -4.68
C THR A 193 17.24 -13.49 -6.06
N GLY A 194 16.12 -13.69 -6.75
CA GLY A 194 15.93 -13.27 -8.13
C GLY A 194 14.80 -12.26 -8.32
N VAL A 195 14.87 -11.54 -9.42
CA VAL A 195 13.84 -10.62 -9.88
C VAL A 195 13.59 -10.84 -11.38
N ARG A 196 12.32 -10.74 -11.79
CA ARG A 196 11.91 -10.93 -13.20
C ARG A 196 10.87 -9.90 -13.58
N VAL A 197 10.91 -9.45 -14.83
CA VAL A 197 9.80 -8.72 -15.45
C VAL A 197 8.74 -9.71 -15.89
N GLY A 198 7.48 -9.39 -15.65
CA GLY A 198 6.35 -10.07 -16.21
C GLY A 198 5.56 -9.18 -17.18
N THR A 199 4.99 -9.78 -18.21
CA THR A 199 4.05 -9.13 -19.12
C THR A 199 2.72 -9.88 -19.12
N ILE A 200 1.62 -9.12 -19.17
CA ILE A 200 0.25 -9.63 -19.10
C ILE A 200 -0.40 -9.49 -20.47
N SER A 201 -1.08 -10.54 -20.95
CA SER A 201 -1.93 -10.50 -22.14
C SER A 201 -3.26 -11.18 -21.83
N GLY A 202 -4.30 -10.37 -21.62
CA GLY A 202 -5.59 -10.85 -21.17
C GLY A 202 -5.51 -11.46 -19.76
N THR A 203 -5.51 -12.79 -19.64
CA THR A 203 -5.32 -13.55 -18.40
C THR A 203 -4.04 -14.40 -18.42
N SER A 204 -3.23 -14.27 -19.48
CA SER A 204 -1.96 -14.99 -19.62
C SER A 204 -0.80 -14.13 -19.14
N ILE A 205 0.21 -14.77 -18.57
CA ILE A 205 1.44 -14.14 -18.07
C ILE A 205 2.65 -14.76 -18.78
N THR A 206 3.57 -13.90 -19.23
CA THR A 206 4.89 -14.30 -19.70
C THR A 206 5.95 -13.66 -18.81
N LEU A 207 6.95 -14.43 -18.39
CA LEU A 207 8.05 -13.95 -17.54
C LEU A 207 9.33 -13.82 -18.38
N GLY A 208 10.01 -12.69 -18.26
CA GLY A 208 11.30 -12.41 -18.85
C GLY A 208 12.44 -13.22 -18.20
N THR A 209 13.68 -12.92 -18.54
CA THR A 209 14.86 -13.55 -17.94
C THR A 209 15.00 -13.20 -16.47
N VAL A 210 15.61 -14.10 -15.70
CA VAL A 210 15.92 -13.80 -14.30
C VAL A 210 17.16 -12.92 -14.20
N GLU A 211 17.10 -11.95 -13.31
CA GLU A 211 18.25 -11.18 -12.84
C GLU A 211 18.50 -11.49 -11.37
N SER A 212 19.76 -11.77 -11.00
CA SER A 212 20.11 -12.11 -9.62
C SER A 212 20.32 -10.87 -8.79
N LEU A 213 19.53 -10.71 -7.75
CA LEU A 213 19.66 -9.61 -6.79
C LEU A 213 20.92 -9.82 -5.91
N TRP A 214 21.07 -11.04 -5.39
CA TRP A 214 22.27 -11.55 -4.70
C TRP A 214 22.31 -13.07 -4.67
N THR A 215 23.53 -13.60 -4.48
CA THR A 215 23.74 -15.01 -4.22
C THR A 215 23.23 -15.39 -2.83
N GLY A 216 22.60 -16.56 -2.70
CA GLY A 216 21.89 -16.97 -1.50
C GLY A 216 20.43 -16.48 -1.47
N GLY A 217 19.57 -17.33 -0.95
CA GLY A 217 18.13 -17.05 -0.92
C GLY A 217 17.70 -16.23 0.28
N SER A 218 17.10 -15.05 0.06
CA SER A 218 16.41 -14.29 1.09
C SER A 218 14.92 -14.15 0.74
N ALA A 219 14.05 -14.58 1.65
CA ALA A 219 12.60 -14.45 1.52
C ALA A 219 12.07 -13.07 1.96
N ASN A 220 12.92 -12.24 2.56
CA ASN A 220 12.53 -10.92 3.07
C ASN A 220 12.99 -9.82 2.11
N VAL A 221 12.39 -9.83 0.92
CA VAL A 221 12.66 -8.88 -0.16
C VAL A 221 11.35 -8.25 -0.58
N ASP A 222 11.37 -6.98 -0.86
CA ASP A 222 10.24 -6.24 -1.42
C ASP A 222 10.65 -5.48 -2.68
N VAL A 223 9.66 -5.08 -3.48
CA VAL A 223 9.86 -4.34 -4.73
C VAL A 223 8.72 -3.35 -4.91
N ASP A 224 9.05 -2.16 -5.41
CA ASP A 224 8.05 -1.17 -5.78
C ASP A 224 8.51 -0.37 -7.01
N PHE A 225 7.58 -0.07 -7.93
CA PHE A 225 7.85 0.76 -9.10
C PHE A 225 7.92 2.24 -8.73
N ASP A 226 8.85 2.95 -9.38
CA ASP A 226 8.88 4.41 -9.32
C ASP A 226 7.69 4.98 -10.11
N PRO A 227 6.72 5.64 -9.45
CA PRO A 227 5.55 6.17 -10.15
C PRO A 227 5.87 7.32 -11.11
N TYR A 228 7.12 7.81 -11.13
CA TYR A 228 7.59 8.90 -11.98
C TYR A 228 8.61 8.47 -13.05
N ASP A 229 8.93 7.17 -13.14
CA ASP A 229 9.85 6.63 -14.12
C ASP A 229 9.36 5.26 -14.62
N ALA A 230 8.93 5.21 -15.86
CA ALA A 230 8.33 4.03 -16.49
C ALA A 230 9.24 2.80 -16.54
N THR A 231 10.54 2.98 -16.36
CA THR A 231 11.54 1.92 -16.48
C THR A 231 12.16 1.53 -15.14
N ARG A 232 11.96 2.34 -14.10
CA ARG A 232 12.68 2.19 -12.83
C ARG A 232 11.82 1.60 -11.74
N PHE A 233 12.44 0.74 -10.95
CA PHE A 233 11.89 0.23 -9.69
C PHE A 233 13.00 0.15 -8.65
N ILE A 234 12.62 0.03 -7.39
CA ILE A 234 13.53 -0.29 -6.29
C ILE A 234 13.26 -1.69 -5.80
N VAL A 235 14.30 -2.46 -5.53
CA VAL A 235 14.19 -3.81 -4.98
C VAL A 235 15.25 -4.00 -3.91
N GLY A 236 14.87 -4.61 -2.82
CA GLY A 236 15.80 -4.83 -1.74
C GLY A 236 15.21 -5.59 -0.56
N GLY A 237 16.03 -5.82 0.43
CA GLY A 237 15.65 -6.55 1.61
C GLY A 237 16.84 -7.02 2.43
N LYS A 238 16.65 -8.14 3.11
CA LYS A 238 17.71 -8.77 3.90
C LYS A 238 18.75 -9.41 2.98
N ASP A 239 20.02 -8.98 3.08
CA ASP A 239 21.14 -9.70 2.48
C ASP A 239 21.23 -11.11 3.12
N PRO A 240 21.26 -12.19 2.33
CA PRO A 240 21.32 -13.54 2.89
C PRO A 240 22.63 -13.87 3.61
N THR A 241 23.67 -13.06 3.43
CA THR A 241 24.97 -13.26 4.09
C THR A 241 25.00 -12.56 5.46
N SER A 242 25.59 -13.24 6.46
CA SER A 242 25.80 -12.63 7.79
C SER A 242 26.69 -11.38 7.67
N PRO A 243 26.38 -10.29 8.37
CA PRO A 243 25.37 -10.15 9.46
C PRO A 243 23.96 -9.71 9.01
N TYR A 244 23.52 -10.08 7.81
CA TYR A 244 22.15 -9.89 7.32
C TYR A 244 21.75 -8.41 7.19
N TYR A 245 22.61 -7.60 6.60
CA TYR A 245 22.37 -6.18 6.38
C TYR A 245 21.13 -5.93 5.51
N GLY A 246 20.49 -4.80 5.76
CA GLY A 246 19.44 -4.29 4.88
C GLY A 246 20.06 -3.60 3.65
N LYS A 247 19.82 -4.16 2.45
CA LYS A 247 20.36 -3.65 1.20
C LYS A 247 19.32 -3.46 0.13
N MET A 248 19.55 -2.51 -0.77
CA MET A 248 18.71 -2.23 -1.93
C MET A 248 19.51 -2.05 -3.19
N ARG A 249 18.85 -2.24 -4.34
CA ARG A 249 19.33 -1.90 -5.68
C ARG A 249 18.24 -1.18 -6.46
N ILE A 250 18.65 -0.25 -7.30
CA ILE A 250 17.78 0.32 -8.34
C ILE A 250 17.75 -0.68 -9.49
N GLY A 251 16.55 -1.06 -9.92
CA GLY A 251 16.35 -1.85 -11.13
C GLY A 251 15.90 -0.99 -12.27
N THR A 252 16.39 -1.29 -13.48
CA THR A 252 15.97 -0.65 -14.72
C THR A 252 15.51 -1.71 -15.71
N ILE A 253 14.35 -1.49 -16.32
CA ILE A 253 13.74 -2.42 -17.30
C ILE A 253 14.04 -1.94 -18.72
N SER A 254 14.45 -2.89 -19.56
CA SER A 254 14.51 -2.73 -21.02
C SER A 254 13.83 -3.92 -21.68
N GLY A 255 12.63 -3.70 -22.22
CA GLY A 255 11.78 -4.78 -22.74
C GLY A 255 11.42 -5.79 -21.65
N THR A 256 11.94 -7.00 -21.74
CA THR A 256 11.72 -8.10 -20.78
C THR A 256 12.95 -8.42 -19.94
N THR A 257 13.98 -7.56 -19.97
CA THR A 257 15.22 -7.72 -19.22
C THR A 257 15.33 -6.68 -18.11
N ILE A 258 16.06 -7.02 -17.05
CA ILE A 258 16.36 -6.15 -15.91
C ILE A 258 17.86 -5.94 -15.85
N SER A 259 18.27 -4.69 -15.55
CA SER A 259 19.61 -4.36 -15.10
C SER A 259 19.55 -3.83 -13.67
N LEU A 260 20.41 -4.34 -12.80
CA LEU A 260 20.47 -3.94 -11.40
C LEU A 260 21.71 -3.04 -11.15
N GLY A 261 21.48 -1.89 -10.55
CA GLY A 261 22.52 -0.98 -10.09
C GLY A 261 23.33 -1.52 -8.90
N THR A 262 24.29 -0.74 -8.43
CA THR A 262 25.11 -1.08 -7.25
C THR A 262 24.21 -1.17 -5.99
N ALA A 263 24.51 -2.15 -5.14
CA ALA A 263 23.79 -2.29 -3.88
C ALA A 263 24.14 -1.15 -2.91
N SER A 264 23.10 -0.57 -2.31
CA SER A 264 23.22 0.41 -1.22
C SER A 264 22.74 -0.21 0.09
N THR A 265 23.38 0.11 1.20
CA THR A 265 23.02 -0.41 2.53
C THR A 265 22.15 0.62 3.25
N PHE A 266 20.90 0.27 3.58
CA PHE A 266 20.04 1.14 4.38
C PHE A 266 20.15 0.89 5.89
N TYR A 267 20.63 -0.30 6.25
CA TYR A 267 20.88 -0.64 7.66
C TYR A 267 22.04 -1.64 7.79
N SER A 268 23.03 -1.28 8.60
CA SER A 268 24.28 -2.05 8.76
C SER A 268 24.24 -3.04 9.95
N ALA A 269 23.06 -3.61 10.21
CA ALA A 269 22.87 -4.69 11.17
C ALA A 269 21.77 -5.64 10.65
N GLY A 270 21.45 -6.68 11.42
CA GLY A 270 20.49 -7.70 11.01
C GLY A 270 19.08 -7.13 10.78
N THR A 271 18.54 -7.33 9.59
CA THR A 271 17.19 -6.91 9.18
C THR A 271 16.31 -8.10 8.83
N ASN A 272 15.01 -7.91 8.99
CA ASN A 272 13.97 -8.88 8.61
C ASN A 272 12.71 -8.16 8.14
N LEU A 273 11.77 -8.84 7.48
CA LEU A 273 10.46 -8.30 7.12
C LEU A 273 10.52 -6.93 6.42
N VAL A 274 11.37 -6.80 5.42
CA VAL A 274 11.56 -5.52 4.70
C VAL A 274 10.35 -5.24 3.82
N GLN A 275 9.87 -3.99 3.87
CA GLN A 275 8.88 -3.47 2.92
C GLN A 275 9.31 -2.12 2.38
N ILE A 276 8.95 -1.86 1.12
CA ILE A 276 9.34 -0.68 0.36
C ILE A 276 8.11 -0.10 -0.31
N LYS A 277 7.89 1.21 -0.19
CA LYS A 277 6.87 1.91 -0.97
C LYS A 277 7.34 3.29 -1.38
N PHE A 278 7.17 3.64 -2.67
CA PHE A 278 7.36 5.01 -3.12
C PHE A 278 6.37 5.96 -2.46
N ILE A 279 6.85 7.18 -2.18
CA ILE A 279 6.02 8.20 -1.53
C ILE A 279 5.06 8.79 -2.55
N THR A 280 3.77 8.66 -2.32
CA THR A 280 2.73 9.26 -3.16
C THR A 280 2.93 10.78 -3.22
N GLY A 281 2.97 11.32 -4.44
CA GLY A 281 3.12 12.75 -4.68
C GLY A 281 4.55 13.31 -4.53
N VAL A 282 5.57 12.45 -4.26
CA VAL A 282 6.96 12.90 -4.08
C VAL A 282 7.90 12.11 -4.99
N GLN A 283 8.56 12.81 -5.93
CA GLN A 283 9.47 12.17 -6.88
C GLN A 283 10.71 11.59 -6.21
N HIS A 284 11.16 10.43 -6.68
CA HIS A 284 12.43 9.80 -6.34
C HIS A 284 12.65 9.52 -4.85
N LYS A 285 11.56 9.48 -4.07
CA LYS A 285 11.62 9.12 -2.65
C LYS A 285 10.71 7.94 -2.34
N PHE A 286 11.17 7.12 -1.41
CA PHE A 286 10.45 5.98 -0.89
C PHE A 286 10.65 5.84 0.63
N VAL A 287 9.80 5.09 1.27
CA VAL A 287 10.02 4.63 2.66
C VAL A 287 10.36 3.15 2.62
N VAL A 288 11.34 2.77 3.41
CA VAL A 288 11.61 1.38 3.76
C VAL A 288 11.29 1.15 5.22
N THR A 289 10.58 0.04 5.51
CA THR A 289 10.32 -0.44 6.86
C THR A 289 10.91 -1.83 7.03
N TRP A 290 11.34 -2.15 8.24
CA TRP A 290 11.90 -3.46 8.58
C TRP A 290 11.77 -3.77 10.07
N SER A 291 11.90 -5.05 10.43
CA SER A 291 12.12 -5.47 11.81
C SER A 291 13.60 -5.76 12.03
N LEU A 292 14.11 -5.50 13.23
CA LEU A 292 15.47 -5.87 13.60
C LEU A 292 15.59 -7.37 13.83
N ILE A 293 16.79 -7.94 13.61
CA ILE A 293 17.15 -9.27 14.07
C ILE A 293 17.85 -9.13 15.43
N GLY A 294 17.34 -9.80 16.44
CA GLY A 294 17.82 -9.71 17.82
C GLY A 294 16.78 -9.01 18.72
N SER A 295 16.79 -9.35 20.00
CA SER A 295 15.82 -8.80 20.96
C SER A 295 16.21 -7.39 21.44
N PRO A 296 15.25 -6.44 21.49
CA PRO A 296 13.88 -6.55 20.99
C PRO A 296 13.85 -6.41 19.47
N TYR A 297 12.96 -7.14 18.79
CA TYR A 297 12.77 -7.11 17.32
C TYR A 297 12.00 -5.87 16.87
N ASN A 298 12.49 -4.70 17.17
CA ASN A 298 11.80 -3.42 16.93
C ASN A 298 11.41 -3.24 15.47
N GLY A 299 10.28 -2.57 15.25
CA GLY A 299 9.89 -2.07 13.94
C GLY A 299 10.56 -0.72 13.67
N VAL A 300 11.23 -0.60 12.51
CA VAL A 300 12.04 0.58 12.14
C VAL A 300 11.71 1.02 10.72
N SER A 301 11.93 2.29 10.42
CA SER A 301 11.74 2.89 9.10
C SER A 301 12.82 3.91 8.75
N ALA A 302 13.00 4.16 7.46
CA ALA A 302 13.82 5.26 6.94
C ALA A 302 13.30 5.76 5.59
N VAL A 303 13.59 7.02 5.26
CA VAL A 303 13.34 7.56 3.91
C VAL A 303 14.54 7.28 3.04
N GLY A 304 14.32 6.69 1.87
CA GLY A 304 15.30 6.59 0.79
C GLY A 304 15.09 7.69 -0.25
N THR A 305 16.18 8.20 -0.80
CA THR A 305 16.18 9.19 -1.88
C THR A 305 17.05 8.69 -3.02
N ILE A 306 16.50 8.61 -4.23
CA ILE A 306 17.20 8.22 -5.45
C ILE A 306 17.78 9.46 -6.11
N SER A 307 19.09 9.42 -6.45
CA SER A 307 19.77 10.43 -7.23
C SER A 307 20.61 9.75 -8.31
N GLY A 308 20.15 9.82 -9.56
CA GLY A 308 20.72 9.04 -10.66
C GLY A 308 20.68 7.54 -10.38
N SER A 309 21.84 6.90 -10.29
CA SER A 309 22.00 5.48 -9.98
C SER A 309 22.29 5.19 -8.49
N SER A 310 22.28 6.20 -7.63
CA SER A 310 22.60 6.09 -6.22
C SER A 310 21.38 6.25 -5.34
N VAL A 311 21.41 5.62 -4.15
CA VAL A 311 20.39 5.78 -3.11
C VAL A 311 21.08 6.30 -1.83
N SER A 312 20.51 7.34 -1.25
CA SER A 312 20.88 7.84 0.08
C SER A 312 19.69 7.64 1.05
N TYR A 313 20.00 7.58 2.35
CA TYR A 313 18.98 7.33 3.37
C TYR A 313 19.01 8.40 4.45
N GLY A 314 17.82 8.78 4.91
CA GLY A 314 17.65 9.58 6.12
C GLY A 314 17.91 8.76 7.39
N SER A 315 17.82 9.41 8.54
CA SER A 315 17.95 8.74 9.84
C SER A 315 16.83 7.71 10.03
N SER A 316 17.19 6.56 10.56
CA SER A 316 16.20 5.53 10.92
C SER A 316 15.42 5.93 12.17
N VAL A 317 14.11 5.64 12.17
CA VAL A 317 13.19 5.93 13.26
C VAL A 317 12.40 4.66 13.60
N SER A 318 12.29 4.33 14.89
CA SER A 318 11.46 3.22 15.35
C SER A 318 9.99 3.62 15.36
N PHE A 319 9.11 2.75 14.84
CA PHE A 319 7.67 2.89 14.95
C PHE A 319 7.08 2.03 16.08
N ASP A 320 7.83 1.05 16.55
CA ASP A 320 7.52 0.29 17.77
C ASP A 320 8.83 -0.15 18.43
N SER A 321 8.89 -0.04 19.77
CA SER A 321 10.03 -0.46 20.60
C SER A 321 9.92 -1.91 21.09
N ALA A 322 8.80 -2.58 20.82
CA ALA A 322 8.59 -3.99 21.12
C ALA A 322 8.83 -4.87 19.88
N SER A 323 8.65 -6.17 20.01
CA SER A 323 8.79 -7.10 18.90
C SER A 323 7.66 -6.96 17.88
N VAL A 324 8.02 -6.76 16.61
CA VAL A 324 7.13 -6.66 15.46
C VAL A 324 7.32 -7.88 14.56
N PRO A 325 6.62 -8.99 14.81
CA PRO A 325 6.78 -10.24 14.05
C PRO A 325 6.19 -10.18 12.65
N LYS A 326 5.25 -9.26 12.40
CA LYS A 326 4.67 -9.00 11.08
C LYS A 326 4.24 -7.53 10.98
N HIS A 327 4.40 -6.94 9.81
CA HIS A 327 3.83 -5.62 9.48
C HIS A 327 3.54 -5.51 7.99
N THR A 328 2.72 -4.53 7.65
CA THR A 328 2.48 -4.07 6.28
C THR A 328 2.40 -2.55 6.27
N MET A 329 2.88 -1.94 5.19
CA MET A 329 2.92 -0.49 5.02
C MET A 329 2.29 -0.10 3.68
N GLN A 330 1.48 0.97 3.70
CA GLN A 330 0.91 1.56 2.49
C GLN A 330 0.89 3.08 2.60
N PHE A 331 1.18 3.78 1.51
CA PHE A 331 0.96 5.21 1.42
C PHE A 331 -0.53 5.51 1.20
N CYS A 332 -1.03 6.55 1.88
CA CYS A 332 -2.36 7.06 1.62
C CYS A 332 -2.38 7.79 0.27
N PRO A 333 -3.20 7.39 -0.70
CA PRO A 333 -3.26 8.05 -2.01
C PRO A 333 -3.68 9.52 -1.91
N SER A 334 -4.49 9.86 -0.93
CA SER A 334 -5.09 11.19 -0.76
C SER A 334 -4.21 12.19 0.00
N TYR A 335 -3.18 11.72 0.72
CA TYR A 335 -2.38 12.58 1.61
C TYR A 335 -0.89 12.41 1.33
N THR A 336 -0.30 13.37 0.62
CA THR A 336 1.13 13.36 0.26
C THR A 336 2.03 13.17 1.48
N GLY A 337 2.94 12.21 1.41
CA GLY A 337 3.90 11.91 2.46
C GLY A 337 3.31 11.26 3.72
N LYS A 338 2.05 10.86 3.70
CA LYS A 338 1.40 10.12 4.79
C LYS A 338 1.28 8.65 4.44
N PHE A 339 1.65 7.80 5.38
CA PHE A 339 1.53 6.36 5.26
C PHE A 339 1.02 5.73 6.54
N LEU A 340 0.52 4.53 6.43
CA LEU A 340 0.00 3.74 7.53
C LEU A 340 0.79 2.45 7.64
N ILE A 341 1.16 2.08 8.85
CA ILE A 341 1.70 0.76 9.16
C ILE A 341 0.66 0.02 9.99
N PHE A 342 0.29 -1.18 9.54
CA PHE A 342 -0.46 -2.16 10.31
C PHE A 342 0.49 -3.25 10.74
N TYR A 343 0.58 -3.53 12.03
CA TYR A 343 1.56 -4.46 12.59
C TYR A 343 1.02 -5.25 13.77
N ILE A 344 1.70 -6.34 14.09
CA ILE A 344 1.47 -7.14 15.29
C ILE A 344 2.47 -6.67 16.35
N ASP A 345 1.96 -6.25 17.50
CA ASP A 345 2.76 -5.90 18.68
C ASP A 345 2.86 -7.12 19.60
N ALA A 346 3.95 -7.86 19.51
CA ALA A 346 4.19 -9.01 20.39
C ALA A 346 4.55 -8.63 21.82
N GLY A 347 4.91 -7.37 22.09
CA GLY A 347 5.08 -6.82 23.42
C GLY A 347 3.75 -6.60 24.16
N ASN A 348 2.64 -6.59 23.41
CA ASN A 348 1.30 -6.37 23.93
C ASN A 348 0.33 -7.48 23.46
N ALA A 349 0.62 -8.71 23.86
CA ALA A 349 -0.22 -9.90 23.63
C ALA A 349 -0.63 -10.10 22.15
N GLU A 350 0.25 -9.78 21.19
CA GLU A 350 0.02 -9.91 19.74
C GLU A 350 -1.19 -9.10 19.23
N TYR A 351 -1.42 -7.93 19.83
CA TYR A 351 -2.45 -7.01 19.35
C TYR A 351 -2.12 -6.50 17.94
N GLY A 352 -3.15 -6.35 17.12
CA GLY A 352 -3.06 -5.62 15.86
C GLY A 352 -3.13 -4.12 16.09
N LYS A 353 -2.08 -3.42 15.71
CA LYS A 353 -1.96 -1.95 15.87
C LYS A 353 -1.76 -1.25 14.54
N LEU A 354 -2.24 -0.03 14.48
CA LEU A 354 -2.03 0.93 13.38
C LEU A 354 -1.23 2.12 13.89
N ILE A 355 -0.34 2.64 13.06
CA ILE A 355 0.35 3.91 13.32
C ILE A 355 0.54 4.70 12.03
N VAL A 356 0.25 6.01 12.09
CA VAL A 356 0.44 6.92 10.95
C VAL A 356 1.85 7.45 10.95
N GLY A 357 2.55 7.28 9.83
CA GLY A 357 3.82 7.91 9.56
C GLY A 357 3.67 9.15 8.69
N THR A 358 4.47 10.16 8.97
CA THR A 358 4.56 11.42 8.22
C THR A 358 5.99 11.62 7.75
N VAL A 359 6.18 11.75 6.43
CA VAL A 359 7.47 12.08 5.84
C VAL A 359 7.62 13.60 5.69
N SER A 360 8.72 14.14 6.18
CA SER A 360 9.14 15.52 5.97
C SER A 360 10.60 15.55 5.53
N GLY A 361 10.85 15.88 4.28
CA GLY A 361 12.20 15.84 3.70
C GLY A 361 12.78 14.43 3.66
N THR A 362 13.71 14.12 4.55
CA THR A 362 14.31 12.79 4.75
C THR A 362 14.04 12.22 6.14
N SER A 363 13.15 12.86 6.90
CA SER A 363 12.77 12.46 8.26
C SER A 363 11.37 11.85 8.28
N ILE A 364 11.13 10.98 9.25
CA ILE A 364 9.81 10.39 9.55
C ILE A 364 9.45 10.77 10.98
N SER A 365 8.17 11.11 11.18
CA SER A 365 7.56 11.21 12.50
C SER A 365 6.32 10.33 12.56
N TYR A 366 5.98 9.85 13.75
CA TYR A 366 4.83 9.00 13.98
C TYR A 366 3.80 9.68 14.87
N GLY A 367 2.53 9.39 14.60
CA GLY A 367 1.40 9.78 15.42
C GLY A 367 1.12 8.79 16.55
N SER A 368 -0.09 8.84 17.08
CA SER A 368 -0.54 7.90 18.11
C SER A 368 -0.87 6.54 17.50
N GLU A 369 -0.64 5.48 18.28
CA GLU A 369 -1.06 4.13 17.93
C GLU A 369 -2.57 3.95 18.10
N ALA A 370 -3.19 3.20 17.21
CA ALA A 370 -4.57 2.77 17.32
C ALA A 370 -4.66 1.23 17.32
N VAL A 371 -5.50 0.69 18.18
CA VAL A 371 -5.71 -0.76 18.29
C VAL A 371 -6.79 -1.19 17.30
N VAL A 372 -6.46 -2.10 16.37
CA VAL A 372 -7.41 -2.73 15.45
C VAL A 372 -8.14 -3.86 16.15
N ASN A 373 -7.40 -4.69 16.84
CA ASN A 373 -7.93 -5.83 17.58
C ASN A 373 -7.11 -6.04 18.86
N ALA A 374 -7.81 -6.07 20.00
CA ALA A 374 -7.25 -6.29 21.33
C ALA A 374 -7.38 -7.76 21.80
N SER A 375 -7.77 -8.67 20.92
CA SER A 375 -7.82 -10.10 21.22
C SER A 375 -6.50 -10.76 20.86
N ASN A 376 -6.07 -11.72 21.64
CA ASN A 376 -4.83 -12.46 21.47
C ASN A 376 -4.73 -13.13 20.09
N ALA A 377 -3.50 -13.21 19.55
CA ALA A 377 -3.11 -14.04 18.45
C ALA A 377 -3.67 -13.62 17.08
N ILE A 378 -3.38 -12.38 16.65
CA ILE A 378 -3.35 -12.06 15.24
C ILE A 378 -2.11 -12.75 14.64
N ASP A 379 -2.31 -13.53 13.58
CA ASP A 379 -1.25 -14.31 12.95
C ASP A 379 -0.92 -13.87 11.51
N SER A 380 -1.72 -12.98 10.94
CA SER A 380 -1.47 -12.34 9.66
C SER A 380 -2.05 -10.94 9.63
N VAL A 381 -1.39 -10.05 8.90
CA VAL A 381 -1.81 -8.67 8.68
C VAL A 381 -1.73 -8.32 7.19
N GLY A 382 -2.78 -7.72 6.67
CA GLY A 382 -2.83 -7.15 5.33
C GLY A 382 -3.59 -5.84 5.36
N MET A 383 -3.26 -4.91 4.48
CA MET A 383 -3.89 -3.60 4.44
C MET A 383 -3.93 -3.06 3.01
N GLY A 384 -4.99 -2.33 2.70
CA GLY A 384 -5.11 -1.58 1.45
C GLY A 384 -5.83 -0.26 1.67
N PHE A 385 -5.41 0.78 0.96
CA PHE A 385 -6.15 2.03 0.86
C PHE A 385 -7.13 2.00 -0.31
N ASP A 386 -8.27 2.65 -0.12
CA ASP A 386 -9.17 2.95 -1.21
C ASP A 386 -8.67 4.19 -1.95
N PRO A 387 -8.26 4.05 -3.21
CA PRO A 387 -7.73 5.18 -3.98
C PRO A 387 -8.81 6.20 -4.39
N LEU A 388 -10.09 5.83 -4.29
CA LEU A 388 -11.23 6.65 -4.70
C LEU A 388 -11.95 7.33 -3.53
N THR A 389 -11.57 7.02 -2.29
CA THR A 389 -12.16 7.62 -1.09
C THR A 389 -11.07 8.12 -0.15
N ASN A 390 -11.11 9.39 0.18
CA ASN A 390 -10.09 10.05 0.99
C ASN A 390 -9.83 9.34 2.32
N GLY A 391 -8.59 8.89 2.50
CA GLY A 391 -8.12 8.29 3.74
C GLY A 391 -8.74 6.95 4.12
N ARG A 392 -9.72 6.42 3.36
CA ARG A 392 -10.35 5.13 3.66
C ARG A 392 -9.37 3.99 3.45
N PHE A 393 -9.29 3.09 4.41
CA PHE A 393 -8.48 1.89 4.33
C PHE A 393 -9.22 0.68 4.89
N MET A 394 -8.71 -0.50 4.58
CA MET A 394 -9.09 -1.75 5.22
C MET A 394 -7.87 -2.41 5.85
N ALA A 395 -8.02 -2.89 7.07
CA ALA A 395 -7.09 -3.78 7.75
C ALA A 395 -7.70 -5.17 7.81
N VAL A 396 -7.05 -6.16 7.19
CA VAL A 396 -7.46 -7.57 7.24
C VAL A 396 -6.47 -8.35 8.09
N TYR A 397 -6.99 -9.29 8.87
CA TYR A 397 -6.16 -10.10 9.75
C TYR A 397 -6.75 -11.50 9.97
N GLY A 398 -5.86 -12.45 10.14
CA GLY A 398 -6.20 -13.83 10.51
C GLY A 398 -6.11 -14.01 12.01
N MET A 399 -7.07 -14.74 12.55
CA MET A 399 -7.06 -15.27 13.91
C MET A 399 -7.15 -16.79 13.87
N ALA A 400 -6.99 -17.46 15.01
CA ALA A 400 -6.94 -18.93 15.08
C ALA A 400 -8.14 -19.65 14.41
N ALA A 401 -9.31 -19.01 14.35
CA ALA A 401 -10.54 -19.64 13.86
C ALA A 401 -11.30 -18.83 12.79
N VAL A 402 -10.90 -17.59 12.51
CA VAL A 402 -11.64 -16.68 11.62
C VAL A 402 -10.71 -15.75 10.84
N GLY A 403 -11.20 -15.19 9.75
CA GLY A 403 -10.58 -14.09 9.03
C GLY A 403 -11.44 -12.84 9.16
N ASN A 404 -10.87 -11.78 9.68
CA ASN A 404 -11.55 -10.54 10.00
C ASN A 404 -11.03 -9.35 9.19
N VAL A 405 -11.88 -8.35 9.05
CA VAL A 405 -11.57 -7.08 8.42
C VAL A 405 -12.20 -5.93 9.18
N ARG A 406 -11.45 -4.84 9.31
CA ARG A 406 -11.97 -3.54 9.75
C ARG A 406 -11.76 -2.49 8.67
N VAL A 407 -12.77 -1.67 8.47
CA VAL A 407 -12.67 -0.41 7.73
C VAL A 407 -12.16 0.65 8.67
N GLY A 408 -11.36 1.57 8.15
CA GLY A 408 -10.89 2.71 8.92
C GLY A 408 -10.70 3.94 8.03
N ILE A 409 -10.57 5.07 8.68
CA ILE A 409 -10.29 6.36 8.07
C ILE A 409 -8.98 6.88 8.65
N MET A 410 -8.06 7.24 7.76
CA MET A 410 -6.86 7.99 8.10
C MET A 410 -7.19 9.48 8.01
N GLY A 411 -7.22 10.14 9.15
CA GLY A 411 -7.60 11.55 9.28
C GLY A 411 -8.30 11.78 10.60
N GLY A 412 -8.07 12.94 11.21
CA GLY A 412 -8.85 13.39 12.37
C GLY A 412 -10.32 13.58 11.99
N THR A 413 -11.20 13.51 12.99
CA THR A 413 -12.61 13.75 12.87
C THR A 413 -12.89 15.03 12.06
N ALA A 414 -13.67 14.84 11.00
CA ALA A 414 -14.15 15.86 10.08
C ALA A 414 -13.10 16.31 9.05
N ASP A 415 -12.88 15.46 8.06
CA ASP A 415 -12.79 15.94 6.70
C ASP A 415 -14.17 16.46 6.29
N VAL A 416 -14.58 17.50 6.93
CA VAL A 416 -15.65 18.32 6.39
C VAL A 416 -15.02 19.00 5.19
N THR A 417 -15.34 18.57 3.99
CA THR A 417 -15.27 19.50 2.88
C THR A 417 -16.01 20.73 3.35
N ASN A 418 -15.28 21.80 3.66
CA ASN A 418 -15.89 23.08 4.06
C ASN A 418 -16.71 23.68 2.90
N LEU A 419 -16.76 22.97 1.78
CA LEU A 419 -17.49 23.35 0.59
C LEU A 419 -18.94 22.89 0.71
N THR A 420 -19.82 23.84 0.98
CA THR A 420 -21.28 23.64 0.91
C THR A 420 -21.85 24.55 -0.19
N ALA A 421 -23.05 24.23 -0.66
CA ALA A 421 -23.74 25.08 -1.64
C ALA A 421 -23.94 26.54 -1.16
N THR A 422 -23.84 26.76 0.15
CA THR A 422 -24.00 28.07 0.76
C THR A 422 -22.72 28.88 0.91
N ASN A 423 -21.54 28.25 0.87
CA ASN A 423 -20.25 28.92 1.08
C ASN A 423 -19.27 28.79 -0.09
N PHE A 424 -19.66 28.13 -1.17
CA PHE A 424 -18.86 28.11 -2.39
C PHE A 424 -18.92 29.47 -3.07
N VAL A 425 -17.78 30.12 -3.29
CA VAL A 425 -17.71 31.44 -3.93
C VAL A 425 -17.04 31.41 -5.31
N GLY A 426 -16.38 30.36 -5.70
CA GLY A 426 -15.82 30.24 -7.04
C GLY A 426 -14.51 29.49 -7.11
N LEU A 427 -13.84 29.65 -8.25
CA LEU A 427 -12.49 29.13 -8.52
C LEU A 427 -11.54 30.32 -8.64
N THR A 428 -10.33 30.18 -8.14
CA THR A 428 -9.27 31.15 -8.38
C THR A 428 -8.83 31.10 -9.84
N THR A 429 -8.67 32.26 -10.48
CA THR A 429 -8.20 32.38 -11.86
C THR A 429 -6.69 32.48 -11.97
N GLU A 430 -6.03 32.80 -10.86
CA GLU A 430 -4.58 32.90 -10.73
C GLU A 430 -4.13 32.52 -9.31
N ALA A 431 -2.84 32.20 -9.16
CA ALA A 431 -2.27 31.95 -7.84
C ALA A 431 -2.12 33.25 -7.05
N ILE A 432 -2.60 33.26 -5.81
CA ILE A 432 -2.57 34.42 -4.93
C ILE A 432 -1.68 34.08 -3.71
N THR A 433 -0.71 34.94 -3.42
CA THR A 433 0.06 34.88 -2.19
C THR A 433 -0.59 35.70 -1.11
N SER A 434 -0.52 35.26 0.14
CA SER A 434 -1.01 36.05 1.29
C SER A 434 -0.28 37.39 1.37
N GLY A 435 -1.05 38.47 1.50
CA GLY A 435 -0.55 39.83 1.75
C GLY A 435 -0.08 40.01 3.19
#